data_7d176662ba52bee01723104db5a98d02
#
_entry.id   7d176662ba52bee01723104db5a98d02
#
_cell.length_a   1.000
_cell.length_b   1.000
_cell.length_c   1.000
_cell.angle_alpha   90.00
_cell.angle_beta   90.00
_cell.angle_gamma   90.00
#
_symmetry.space_group_name_H-M   'P 1'
#
loop_
_entity.id
_entity.type
_entity.pdbx_description
1 polymer ?
#
loop_
_entity_poly.entity_id
_entity_poly.type
_entity_poly.pdbx_seq_one_letter_code
_entity_poly.pdbx_strand_id
1 'polypeptide(L)'
;MNRCHFASFLSFALASPLSFAASKKITPKANSALVVVDVQNCFVEGGTLPVQNGKDVVPVINRLATQFDNVVITQDWHTPAHISFASSHQGRKAFEAVQLSYGQQVLWPDHCIQGTPDADLVSSLHIPNAELIIRKGYHQSIDSYSAFREADHKTGTGLTGYLRERQIQQVFISGLATDFCVAWTTKKCPLKGHLYN
;
A
#
# COMPACT_ATOMS: atom_id res chain seq x y z
N MET A 1 73.67 13.70 13.55
CA MET A 1 72.91 14.89 13.09
C MET A 1 72.06 14.40 11.91
N ASN A 2 70.81 13.92 12.18
CA ASN A 2 69.88 13.33 11.16
C ASN A 2 68.70 14.26 11.03
N ARG A 3 68.47 14.81 9.87
CA ARG A 3 67.32 15.63 9.52
C ARG A 3 66.21 14.73 8.99
N CYS A 4 65.08 14.70 9.69
CA CYS A 4 63.84 14.12 9.20
C CYS A 4 63.14 15.12 8.30
N HIS A 5 62.90 14.74 7.02
CA HIS A 5 62.01 15.45 6.12
C HIS A 5 60.58 14.92 6.32
N PHE A 6 59.69 15.79 6.66
CA PHE A 6 58.25 15.52 6.75
C PHE A 6 57.64 15.89 5.36
N ALA A 7 57.15 14.89 4.64
CA ALA A 7 56.42 15.12 3.38
C ALA A 7 54.91 15.11 3.70
N SER A 8 54.27 16.28 3.58
CA SER A 8 52.79 16.39 3.64
C SER A 8 52.20 15.91 2.34
N PHE A 9 51.50 14.80 2.37
CA PHE A 9 50.62 14.39 1.26
C PHE A 9 49.26 15.11 1.38
N LEU A 10 49.01 16.04 0.48
CA LEU A 10 47.71 16.67 0.29
C LEU A 10 46.83 15.65 -0.49
N SER A 11 45.93 14.98 0.22
CA SER A 11 44.93 14.12 -0.43
C SER A 11 43.83 15.00 -1.05
N PHE A 12 43.84 15.09 -2.37
CA PHE A 12 42.72 15.64 -3.13
C PHE A 12 41.58 14.60 -3.11
N ALA A 13 40.54 14.86 -2.35
CA ALA A 13 39.28 14.13 -2.42
C ALA A 13 38.57 14.52 -3.72
N LEU A 14 38.62 13.66 -4.72
CA LEU A 14 37.77 13.75 -5.91
C LEU A 14 36.32 13.52 -5.50
N ALA A 15 35.55 14.60 -5.38
CA ALA A 15 34.09 14.53 -5.23
C ALA A 15 33.53 14.02 -6.56
N SER A 16 33.18 12.73 -6.60
CA SER A 16 32.41 12.16 -7.71
C SER A 16 31.03 12.83 -7.73
N PRO A 17 30.56 13.35 -8.86
CA PRO A 17 29.21 13.87 -8.96
C PRO A 17 28.23 12.72 -8.73
N LEU A 18 27.38 12.83 -7.71
CA LEU A 18 26.20 11.98 -7.55
C LEU A 18 25.34 12.15 -8.81
N SER A 19 25.44 11.18 -9.70
CA SER A 19 24.58 11.11 -10.88
C SER A 19 23.17 10.81 -10.37
N PHE A 20 22.32 11.82 -10.26
CA PHE A 20 20.89 11.64 -10.10
C PHE A 20 20.40 10.91 -11.34
N ALA A 21 20.17 9.61 -11.23
CA ALA A 21 19.50 8.87 -12.28
C ALA A 21 18.16 9.58 -12.54
N ALA A 22 17.98 10.11 -13.74
CA ALA A 22 16.73 10.74 -14.15
C ALA A 22 15.60 9.73 -13.90
N SER A 23 14.63 10.11 -13.06
CA SER A 23 13.50 9.25 -12.75
C SER A 23 12.79 8.91 -14.06
N LYS A 24 12.69 7.62 -14.36
CA LYS A 24 12.06 7.17 -15.60
C LYS A 24 10.62 7.63 -15.60
N LYS A 25 10.26 8.53 -16.51
CA LYS A 25 8.90 9.04 -16.61
C LYS A 25 7.96 7.88 -16.91
N ILE A 26 6.96 7.68 -16.05
CA ILE A 26 5.88 6.72 -16.29
C ILE A 26 4.98 7.31 -17.35
N THR A 27 4.72 6.55 -18.41
CA THR A 27 3.71 6.89 -19.42
C THR A 27 2.74 5.71 -19.49
N PRO A 28 1.63 5.76 -18.74
CA PRO A 28 0.62 4.70 -18.78
C PRO A 28 0.03 4.58 -20.18
N LYS A 29 -0.31 3.37 -20.57
CA LYS A 29 -1.08 3.11 -21.80
C LYS A 29 -2.57 3.21 -21.45
N ALA A 30 -3.43 3.41 -22.45
CA ALA A 30 -4.89 3.45 -22.26
C ALA A 30 -5.47 2.19 -21.60
N ASN A 31 -4.83 1.03 -21.78
CA ASN A 31 -5.18 -0.23 -21.11
C ASN A 31 -4.41 -0.48 -19.81
N SER A 32 -3.96 0.58 -19.14
CA SER A 32 -3.37 0.54 -17.80
C SER A 32 -4.35 1.05 -16.76
N ALA A 33 -4.27 0.51 -15.55
CA ALA A 33 -5.02 1.01 -14.40
C ALA A 33 -4.08 1.36 -13.24
N LEU A 34 -4.42 2.39 -12.48
CA LEU A 34 -3.85 2.69 -11.18
C LEU A 34 -4.75 2.10 -10.09
N VAL A 35 -4.19 1.30 -9.20
CA VAL A 35 -4.85 0.84 -7.98
C VAL A 35 -4.25 1.59 -6.80
N VAL A 36 -5.06 2.44 -6.19
CA VAL A 36 -4.71 3.24 -5.00
C VAL A 36 -5.14 2.47 -3.77
N VAL A 37 -4.18 1.96 -3.02
CA VAL A 37 -4.43 1.02 -1.93
C VAL A 37 -4.55 1.75 -0.61
N ASP A 38 -5.71 1.67 0.03
CA ASP A 38 -6.00 1.95 1.44
C ASP A 38 -5.46 3.30 1.96
N VAL A 39 -5.64 4.37 1.20
CA VAL A 39 -5.28 5.72 1.65
C VAL A 39 -6.42 6.27 2.54
N GLN A 40 -6.50 5.71 3.76
CA GLN A 40 -7.57 5.93 4.74
C GLN A 40 -7.06 6.61 6.00
N ASN A 41 -7.98 7.21 6.76
CA ASN A 41 -7.64 7.90 8.00
C ASN A 41 -7.00 6.97 9.03
N CYS A 42 -7.40 5.69 9.11
CA CYS A 42 -6.81 4.69 10.00
C CYS A 42 -5.31 4.49 9.79
N PHE A 43 -4.80 4.65 8.55
CA PHE A 43 -3.40 4.38 8.18
C PHE A 43 -2.51 5.63 8.10
N VAL A 44 -3.03 6.80 8.44
CA VAL A 44 -2.22 8.03 8.47
C VAL A 44 -2.12 8.58 9.89
N GLU A 45 -1.30 9.59 10.10
CA GLU A 45 -1.08 10.20 11.40
C GLU A 45 -2.39 10.65 12.05
N GLY A 46 -2.63 10.15 13.24
CA GLY A 46 -3.87 10.37 14.02
C GLY A 46 -4.90 9.25 13.89
N GLY A 47 -4.69 8.28 13.01
CA GLY A 47 -5.52 7.08 12.88
C GLY A 47 -5.19 5.98 13.88
N THR A 48 -5.93 4.88 13.83
CA THR A 48 -5.83 3.76 14.78
C THR A 48 -4.67 2.80 14.50
N LEU A 49 -4.16 2.75 13.25
CA LEU A 49 -3.00 1.94 12.83
C LEU A 49 -2.09 2.76 11.90
N PRO A 50 -1.48 3.85 12.38
CA PRO A 50 -0.81 4.81 11.52
C PRO A 50 0.50 4.25 10.95
N VAL A 51 0.70 4.48 9.64
CA VAL A 51 1.97 4.27 8.94
C VAL A 51 2.80 5.55 9.09
N GLN A 52 4.08 5.40 9.43
CA GLN A 52 4.98 6.55 9.54
C GLN A 52 5.05 7.32 8.22
N ASN A 53 4.83 8.64 8.27
CA ASN A 53 4.77 9.52 7.10
C ASN A 53 3.69 9.10 6.07
N GLY A 54 2.60 8.46 6.54
CA GLY A 54 1.55 7.93 5.66
C GLY A 54 0.90 9.00 4.80
N LYS A 55 0.77 10.24 5.29
CA LYS A 55 0.20 11.35 4.50
C LYS A 55 1.05 11.79 3.33
N ASP A 56 2.34 11.50 3.32
CA ASP A 56 3.25 11.94 2.25
C ASP A 56 2.94 11.29 0.89
N VAL A 57 2.25 10.14 0.90
CA VAL A 57 1.82 9.48 -0.35
C VAL A 57 0.71 10.25 -1.08
N VAL A 58 -0.11 11.03 -0.36
CA VAL A 58 -1.32 11.66 -0.90
C VAL A 58 -1.02 12.62 -2.05
N PRO A 59 -0.12 13.62 -1.92
CA PRO A 59 0.19 14.53 -3.02
C PRO A 59 0.86 13.81 -4.21
N VAL A 60 1.56 12.71 -3.96
CA VAL A 60 2.16 11.89 -5.03
C VAL A 60 1.06 11.17 -5.79
N ILE A 61 0.13 10.51 -5.08
CA ILE A 61 -0.98 9.78 -5.67
C ILE A 61 -1.92 10.71 -6.42
N ASN A 62 -2.26 11.87 -5.88
CA ASN A 62 -3.09 12.86 -6.56
C ASN A 62 -2.51 13.26 -7.94
N ARG A 63 -1.18 13.51 -8.00
CA ARG A 63 -0.51 13.78 -9.28
C ARG A 63 -0.44 12.55 -10.18
N LEU A 64 -0.18 11.38 -9.63
CA LEU A 64 -0.07 10.15 -10.41
C LEU A 64 -1.41 9.79 -11.05
N ALA A 65 -2.50 9.90 -10.32
CA ALA A 65 -3.84 9.54 -10.77
C ALA A 65 -4.29 10.33 -12.02
N THR A 66 -3.81 11.57 -12.20
CA THR A 66 -4.12 12.36 -13.41
C THR A 66 -3.50 11.81 -14.69
N GLN A 67 -2.59 10.83 -14.59
CA GLN A 67 -1.94 10.21 -15.73
C GLN A 67 -2.65 8.93 -16.20
N PHE A 68 -3.71 8.50 -15.51
CA PHE A 68 -4.43 7.26 -15.79
C PHE A 68 -5.88 7.53 -16.14
N ASP A 69 -6.35 6.87 -17.19
CA ASP A 69 -7.77 6.87 -17.56
C ASP A 69 -8.59 5.97 -16.63
N ASN A 70 -7.97 4.90 -16.09
CA ASN A 70 -8.64 3.94 -15.23
C ASN A 70 -8.00 3.98 -13.83
N VAL A 71 -8.76 4.39 -12.83
CA VAL A 71 -8.30 4.45 -11.43
C VAL A 71 -9.28 3.71 -10.53
N VAL A 72 -8.74 2.83 -9.70
CA VAL A 72 -9.49 2.11 -8.66
C VAL A 72 -8.88 2.45 -7.30
N ILE A 73 -9.73 2.69 -6.31
CA ILE A 73 -9.32 2.89 -4.92
C ILE A 73 -9.70 1.63 -4.12
N THR A 74 -8.93 1.26 -3.11
CA THR A 74 -9.34 0.24 -2.14
C THR A 74 -9.57 0.84 -0.77
N GLN A 75 -10.40 0.18 0.03
CA GLN A 75 -10.62 0.48 1.44
C GLN A 75 -10.60 -0.82 2.24
N ASP A 76 -9.81 -0.86 3.32
CA ASP A 76 -10.07 -1.79 4.41
C ASP A 76 -11.40 -1.44 5.05
N TRP A 77 -12.25 -2.46 5.25
CA TRP A 77 -13.63 -2.25 5.65
C TRP A 77 -14.08 -3.31 6.65
N HIS A 78 -13.37 -3.35 7.80
CA HIS A 78 -13.54 -4.42 8.78
C HIS A 78 -14.84 -4.31 9.57
N THR A 79 -15.49 -5.45 9.80
CA THR A 79 -16.62 -5.51 10.74
C THR A 79 -16.11 -5.28 12.17
N PRO A 80 -16.95 -4.78 13.09
CA PRO A 80 -16.66 -4.90 14.51
C PRO A 80 -16.34 -6.35 14.89
N ALA A 81 -15.39 -6.57 15.81
CA ALA A 81 -14.89 -7.89 16.22
C ALA A 81 -14.34 -8.75 15.04
N HIS A 82 -13.69 -8.13 14.08
CA HIS A 82 -13.03 -8.82 12.96
C HIS A 82 -11.93 -9.77 13.46
N ILE A 83 -11.78 -10.92 12.80
CA ILE A 83 -10.84 -11.99 13.21
C ILE A 83 -9.36 -11.53 13.24
N SER A 84 -8.99 -10.50 12.52
CA SER A 84 -7.63 -9.95 12.52
C SER A 84 -7.34 -9.04 13.70
N PHE A 85 -8.34 -8.67 14.50
CA PHE A 85 -8.14 -7.77 15.63
C PHE A 85 -7.65 -8.51 16.87
N ALA A 86 -6.69 -7.94 17.59
CA ALA A 86 -6.24 -8.51 18.85
C ALA A 86 -7.35 -8.59 19.90
N SER A 87 -8.28 -7.63 19.89
CA SER A 87 -9.46 -7.57 20.76
C SER A 87 -10.41 -8.77 20.56
N SER A 88 -10.37 -9.42 19.41
CA SER A 88 -11.17 -10.60 19.10
C SER A 88 -10.58 -11.91 19.65
N HIS A 89 -9.40 -11.86 20.28
CA HIS A 89 -8.68 -13.03 20.80
C HIS A 89 -8.32 -12.84 22.27
N GLN A 90 -8.96 -13.60 23.15
CA GLN A 90 -8.74 -13.48 24.60
C GLN A 90 -7.25 -13.64 24.97
N GLY A 91 -6.70 -12.70 25.71
CA GLY A 91 -5.32 -12.72 26.20
C GLY A 91 -4.24 -12.43 25.16
N ARG A 92 -4.61 -12.07 23.93
CA ARG A 92 -3.67 -11.72 22.88
C ARG A 92 -3.47 -10.21 22.81
N LYS A 93 -2.32 -9.83 22.21
CA LYS A 93 -1.94 -8.43 22.00
C LYS A 93 -1.75 -8.15 20.52
N ALA A 94 -1.90 -6.89 20.13
CA ALA A 94 -1.59 -6.45 18.78
C ALA A 94 -0.14 -6.83 18.41
N PHE A 95 0.07 -7.16 17.14
CA PHE A 95 1.31 -7.61 16.52
C PHE A 95 1.76 -9.04 16.87
N GLU A 96 1.01 -9.76 17.71
CA GLU A 96 1.21 -11.20 17.87
C GLU A 96 0.71 -11.95 16.63
N ALA A 97 1.33 -13.08 16.31
CA ALA A 97 0.88 -13.98 15.27
C ALA A 97 0.06 -15.14 15.85
N VAL A 98 -1.02 -15.48 15.20
CA VAL A 98 -1.88 -16.64 15.53
C VAL A 98 -2.10 -17.52 14.31
N GLN A 99 -2.36 -18.80 14.53
CA GLN A 99 -2.75 -19.72 13.46
C GLN A 99 -4.27 -19.73 13.32
N LEU A 100 -4.77 -19.33 12.17
CA LEU A 100 -6.18 -19.37 11.80
C LEU A 100 -6.43 -20.43 10.73
N SER A 101 -7.69 -20.65 10.35
CA SER A 101 -8.08 -21.67 9.36
C SER A 101 -7.49 -21.45 7.97
N TYR A 102 -7.17 -20.20 7.62
CA TYR A 102 -6.58 -19.82 6.34
C TYR A 102 -5.06 -19.61 6.37
N GLY A 103 -4.43 -19.78 7.54
CA GLY A 103 -2.98 -19.62 7.70
C GLY A 103 -2.59 -18.77 8.90
N GLN A 104 -1.34 -18.31 8.90
CA GLN A 104 -0.83 -17.44 9.94
C GLN A 104 -1.37 -16.02 9.75
N GLN A 105 -1.88 -15.42 10.83
CA GLN A 105 -2.42 -14.08 10.90
C GLN A 105 -1.67 -13.24 11.93
N VAL A 106 -1.23 -12.06 11.55
CA VAL A 106 -0.79 -11.03 12.49
C VAL A 106 -2.03 -10.34 13.06
N LEU A 107 -2.11 -10.25 14.38
CA LEU A 107 -3.21 -9.55 15.04
C LEU A 107 -2.92 -8.04 15.07
N TRP A 108 -3.92 -7.26 14.71
CA TRP A 108 -3.84 -5.82 14.63
C TRP A 108 -4.63 -5.13 15.74
N PRO A 109 -4.32 -3.86 16.07
CA PRO A 109 -5.28 -3.00 16.75
C PRO A 109 -6.58 -2.93 15.94
N ASP A 110 -7.70 -2.64 16.58
CA ASP A 110 -8.95 -2.38 15.89
C ASP A 110 -8.77 -1.13 15.00
N HIS A 111 -9.01 -1.29 13.70
CA HIS A 111 -8.78 -0.24 12.71
C HIS A 111 -9.76 -0.35 11.55
N CYS A 112 -9.95 0.72 10.82
CA CYS A 112 -10.79 0.78 9.61
C CYS A 112 -12.17 0.11 9.79
N ILE A 113 -12.80 0.27 10.96
CA ILE A 113 -14.12 -0.31 11.23
C ILE A 113 -15.17 0.35 10.34
N GLN A 114 -16.01 -0.45 9.72
CA GLN A 114 -17.06 -0.03 8.80
C GLN A 114 -17.89 1.11 9.34
N GLY A 115 -18.11 2.16 8.53
CA GLY A 115 -18.96 3.29 8.86
C GLY A 115 -18.39 4.26 9.89
N THR A 116 -17.13 4.09 10.29
CA THR A 116 -16.44 5.05 11.17
C THR A 116 -15.63 6.05 10.36
N PRO A 117 -15.38 7.28 10.86
CA PRO A 117 -14.48 8.24 10.22
C PRO A 117 -13.05 7.71 10.03
N ASP A 118 -12.61 6.74 10.86
CA ASP A 118 -11.33 6.09 10.77
C ASP A 118 -11.20 5.26 9.47
N ALA A 119 -12.29 4.65 9.01
CA ALA A 119 -12.35 3.90 7.77
C ALA A 119 -12.53 4.76 6.50
N ASP A 120 -12.80 6.07 6.66
CA ASP A 120 -12.96 6.95 5.51
C ASP A 120 -11.63 7.19 4.79
N LEU A 121 -11.69 7.49 3.50
CA LEU A 121 -10.54 7.95 2.72
C LEU A 121 -10.04 9.28 3.28
N VAL A 122 -8.73 9.49 3.23
CA VAL A 122 -8.10 10.76 3.63
C VAL A 122 -8.71 11.90 2.81
N SER A 123 -9.22 12.94 3.49
CA SER A 123 -9.96 14.04 2.85
C SER A 123 -9.16 14.82 1.79
N SER A 124 -7.82 14.82 1.89
CA SER A 124 -6.93 15.42 0.90
C SER A 124 -6.62 14.50 -0.30
N LEU A 125 -7.08 13.25 -0.29
CA LEU A 125 -7.00 12.36 -1.46
C LEU A 125 -8.04 12.83 -2.49
N HIS A 126 -7.57 13.40 -3.60
CA HIS A 126 -8.42 13.97 -4.63
C HIS A 126 -8.22 13.26 -5.96
N ILE A 127 -9.09 12.29 -6.24
CA ILE A 127 -9.07 11.46 -7.46
C ILE A 127 -10.47 11.43 -8.06
N PRO A 128 -10.93 12.53 -8.69
CA PRO A 128 -12.30 12.62 -9.20
C PRO A 128 -12.59 11.66 -10.35
N ASN A 129 -11.55 11.15 -11.00
CA ASN A 129 -11.64 10.14 -12.07
C ASN A 129 -11.57 8.68 -11.56
N ALA A 130 -11.58 8.44 -10.25
CA ALA A 130 -11.69 7.08 -9.74
C ALA A 130 -13.08 6.49 -10.08
N GLU A 131 -13.08 5.35 -10.77
CA GLU A 131 -14.32 4.73 -11.24
C GLU A 131 -14.90 3.71 -10.26
N LEU A 132 -14.06 3.16 -9.37
CA LEU A 132 -14.45 2.06 -8.49
C LEU A 132 -13.74 2.18 -7.14
N ILE A 133 -14.49 1.91 -6.07
CA ILE A 133 -13.93 1.67 -4.74
C ILE A 133 -14.17 0.21 -4.39
N ILE A 134 -13.09 -0.55 -4.22
CA ILE A 134 -13.13 -1.94 -3.75
C ILE A 134 -12.96 -1.96 -2.24
N ARG A 135 -13.97 -2.44 -1.53
CA ARG A 135 -13.87 -2.72 -0.09
C ARG A 135 -13.34 -4.13 0.11
N LYS A 136 -12.38 -4.30 1.01
CA LYS A 136 -11.77 -5.59 1.35
C LYS A 136 -11.77 -5.81 2.86
N GLY A 137 -11.57 -7.05 3.31
CA GLY A 137 -11.59 -7.38 4.74
C GLY A 137 -12.94 -7.18 5.42
N TYR A 138 -14.04 -7.26 4.68
CA TYR A 138 -15.39 -7.08 5.22
C TYR A 138 -16.04 -8.39 5.72
N HIS A 139 -15.43 -9.53 5.46
CA HIS A 139 -15.86 -10.79 6.04
C HIS A 139 -15.24 -10.98 7.42
N GLN A 140 -16.06 -11.04 8.45
CA GLN A 140 -15.61 -11.08 9.86
C GLN A 140 -14.55 -12.16 10.16
N SER A 141 -14.59 -13.29 9.47
CA SER A 141 -13.75 -14.47 9.72
C SER A 141 -12.52 -14.60 8.81
N ILE A 142 -12.30 -13.65 7.90
CA ILE A 142 -11.21 -13.72 6.92
C ILE A 142 -10.64 -12.32 6.72
N ASP A 143 -9.31 -12.18 6.88
CA ASP A 143 -8.60 -10.94 6.60
C ASP A 143 -8.30 -10.75 5.11
N SER A 144 -7.94 -9.56 4.69
CA SER A 144 -7.65 -9.24 3.30
C SER A 144 -6.58 -8.16 3.16
N TYR A 145 -5.34 -8.57 2.93
CA TYR A 145 -4.30 -7.61 2.55
C TYR A 145 -4.34 -7.26 1.07
N SER A 146 -4.68 -8.22 0.21
CA SER A 146 -4.68 -7.99 -1.24
C SER A 146 -5.99 -7.40 -1.75
N ALA A 147 -5.89 -6.44 -2.67
CA ALA A 147 -7.02 -5.92 -3.43
C ALA A 147 -7.68 -6.96 -4.36
N PHE A 148 -7.08 -8.12 -4.58
CA PHE A 148 -7.57 -9.14 -5.51
C PHE A 148 -8.26 -10.32 -4.83
N ARG A 149 -7.73 -10.78 -3.69
CA ARG A 149 -8.24 -11.94 -2.95
C ARG A 149 -7.99 -11.79 -1.47
N GLU A 150 -8.91 -12.30 -0.67
CA GLU A 150 -8.77 -12.37 0.77
C GLU A 150 -7.68 -13.40 1.20
N ALA A 151 -7.38 -13.46 2.48
CA ALA A 151 -6.29 -14.27 3.03
C ALA A 151 -6.49 -15.79 2.85
N ASP A 152 -7.71 -16.25 2.61
CA ASP A 152 -8.04 -17.64 2.27
C ASP A 152 -7.58 -18.04 0.85
N HIS A 153 -7.11 -17.10 0.03
CA HIS A 153 -6.68 -17.25 -1.35
C HIS A 153 -7.78 -17.73 -2.33
N LYS A 154 -9.03 -17.79 -1.90
CA LYS A 154 -10.19 -18.25 -2.66
C LYS A 154 -11.19 -17.12 -2.91
N THR A 155 -11.54 -16.37 -1.88
CA THR A 155 -12.52 -15.30 -1.94
C THR A 155 -11.98 -14.11 -2.72
N GLY A 156 -12.63 -13.79 -3.83
CA GLY A 156 -12.26 -12.63 -4.67
C GLY A 156 -12.95 -11.36 -4.22
N THR A 157 -12.28 -10.23 -4.37
CA THR A 157 -12.84 -8.89 -4.07
C THR A 157 -13.72 -8.33 -5.20
N GLY A 158 -13.65 -8.91 -6.39
CA GLY A 158 -14.27 -8.38 -7.61
C GLY A 158 -13.33 -7.59 -8.53
N LEU A 159 -12.18 -7.12 -8.04
CA LEU A 159 -11.26 -6.30 -8.83
C LEU A 159 -10.81 -6.98 -10.13
N THR A 160 -10.52 -8.30 -10.09
CA THR A 160 -10.12 -9.04 -11.29
C THR A 160 -11.19 -9.00 -12.39
N GLY A 161 -12.47 -9.09 -12.02
CA GLY A 161 -13.60 -9.00 -12.95
C GLY A 161 -13.65 -7.61 -13.60
N TYR A 162 -13.59 -6.55 -12.80
CA TYR A 162 -13.56 -5.18 -13.28
C TYR A 162 -12.40 -4.93 -14.28
N LEU A 163 -11.17 -5.32 -13.93
CA LEU A 163 -10.02 -5.14 -14.80
C LEU A 163 -10.15 -5.89 -16.13
N ARG A 164 -10.77 -7.07 -16.11
CA ARG A 164 -11.04 -7.86 -17.32
C ARG A 164 -12.06 -7.17 -18.21
N GLU A 165 -13.18 -6.70 -17.66
CA GLU A 165 -14.22 -5.97 -18.43
C GLU A 165 -13.66 -4.70 -19.07
N ARG A 166 -12.72 -4.02 -18.41
CA ARG A 166 -12.02 -2.84 -18.92
C ARG A 166 -10.83 -3.19 -19.82
N GLN A 167 -10.58 -4.46 -20.11
CA GLN A 167 -9.46 -4.95 -20.93
C GLN A 167 -8.10 -4.44 -20.45
N ILE A 168 -7.95 -4.24 -19.15
CA ILE A 168 -6.71 -3.77 -18.54
C ILE A 168 -5.64 -4.86 -18.64
N GLN A 169 -4.46 -4.49 -19.15
CA GLN A 169 -3.32 -5.38 -19.32
C GLN A 169 -2.16 -5.07 -18.38
N GLN A 170 -2.15 -3.88 -17.79
CA GLN A 170 -1.10 -3.45 -16.88
C GLN A 170 -1.71 -2.71 -15.68
N VAL A 171 -1.23 -3.06 -14.49
CA VAL A 171 -1.67 -2.44 -13.25
C VAL A 171 -0.47 -1.77 -12.59
N PHE A 172 -0.67 -0.53 -12.16
CA PHE A 172 0.22 0.22 -11.30
C PHE A 172 -0.41 0.27 -9.92
N ILE A 173 0.39 0.08 -8.88
CA ILE A 173 -0.10 -0.03 -7.50
C ILE A 173 0.65 0.99 -6.66
N SER A 174 -0.08 1.80 -5.90
CA SER A 174 0.45 2.78 -4.97
C SER A 174 -0.47 2.88 -3.76
N GLY A 175 0.01 3.33 -2.60
CA GLY A 175 -0.80 3.49 -1.38
C GLY A 175 -0.11 2.97 -0.14
N LEU A 176 -0.90 2.47 0.82
CA LEU A 176 -0.49 2.06 2.15
C LEU A 176 -0.93 0.61 2.48
N ALA A 177 -0.22 -0.14 3.34
CA ALA A 177 1.18 0.06 3.66
C ALA A 177 2.03 -0.77 2.70
N THR A 178 3.24 -0.29 2.39
CA THR A 178 4.13 -0.89 1.38
C THR A 178 4.42 -2.37 1.63
N ASP A 179 4.65 -2.76 2.87
CA ASP A 179 5.03 -4.10 3.31
C ASP A 179 3.85 -5.06 3.50
N PHE A 180 2.62 -4.55 3.57
CA PHE A 180 1.39 -5.33 3.70
C PHE A 180 0.47 -5.19 2.49
N CYS A 181 -0.53 -4.34 2.52
CA CYS A 181 -1.58 -4.30 1.50
C CYS A 181 -1.04 -4.03 0.09
N VAL A 182 -0.05 -3.13 -0.06
CA VAL A 182 0.58 -2.85 -1.36
C VAL A 182 1.38 -4.05 -1.86
N ALA A 183 2.24 -4.64 -0.99
CA ALA A 183 3.04 -5.81 -1.35
C ALA A 183 2.17 -7.04 -1.68
N TRP A 184 1.13 -7.32 -0.88
CA TRP A 184 0.24 -8.45 -1.13
C TRP A 184 -0.62 -8.24 -2.38
N THR A 185 -1.10 -7.02 -2.64
CA THR A 185 -1.79 -6.68 -3.88
C THR A 185 -0.89 -6.93 -5.08
N THR A 186 0.38 -6.50 -5.00
CA THR A 186 1.37 -6.73 -6.07
C THR A 186 1.64 -8.23 -6.30
N LYS A 187 1.88 -8.98 -5.24
CA LYS A 187 2.15 -10.44 -5.31
C LYS A 187 0.97 -11.25 -5.85
N LYS A 188 -0.26 -10.79 -5.61
CA LYS A 188 -1.49 -11.49 -6.01
C LYS A 188 -2.11 -10.94 -7.28
N CYS A 189 -1.51 -9.92 -7.90
CA CYS A 189 -1.99 -9.36 -9.15
C CYS A 189 -1.90 -10.41 -10.27
N PRO A 190 -3.03 -10.76 -10.93
CA PRO A 190 -3.04 -11.74 -12.01
C PRO A 190 -2.49 -11.18 -13.32
N LEU A 191 -2.24 -9.88 -13.39
CA LEU A 191 -1.69 -9.17 -14.55
C LEU A 191 -0.22 -8.81 -14.30
N LYS A 192 0.48 -8.38 -15.34
CA LYS A 192 1.84 -7.82 -15.19
C LYS A 192 1.75 -6.53 -14.37
N GLY A 193 2.14 -6.60 -13.10
CA GLY A 193 2.13 -5.46 -12.18
C GLY A 193 3.50 -4.78 -12.14
N HIS A 194 3.47 -3.46 -11.98
CA HIS A 194 4.64 -2.67 -11.61
C HIS A 194 4.33 -1.94 -10.31
N LEU A 195 5.25 -2.05 -9.34
CA LEU A 195 5.17 -1.32 -8.09
C LEU A 195 5.82 0.04 -8.28
N TYR A 196 5.13 1.10 -7.89
CA TYR A 196 5.67 2.45 -7.78
C TYR A 196 5.31 3.00 -6.39
N ASN A 197 6.32 3.19 -5.58
CA ASN A 197 6.27 3.93 -4.31
C ASN A 197 6.83 5.33 -4.53
#